data_d8382d3141d1523b597fe2b76ab5bede
#
_entry.id   d8382d3141d1523b597fe2b76ab5bede
#
_cell.length_a   1.000
_cell.length_b   1.000
_cell.length_c   1.000
_cell.angle_alpha   90.00
_cell.angle_beta   90.00
_cell.angle_gamma   90.00
#
_symmetry.space_group_name_H-M   'P 1'
#
loop_
_entity.id
_entity.type
_entity.pdbx_description
1 polymer ?
#
loop_
_entity_poly.entity_id
_entity_poly.type
_entity_poly.pdbx_seq_one_letter_code
_entity_poly.pdbx_strand_id
1 'polypeptide(L)'
;MKKKLLILLSIMLVVFAAVFAVITVNNSKELKTDEDNIRIVTSFYPVYILTLNLTDQVSGIKVDSLTDFSAGCLHDYQLTTNDMRLLSDADVFIINGGGMEEYLEDVIKNYPDITVIDLSKNISMLESLEHEGEYNPHVWLDPDLYMIQIENARQGLEEYFSNIAVKNQSEITEKINTNAKAYLDEVKVISDEMNRLLDIIKDMAETKNISNKVIIFHDSFAYLAKKAGLDVAFALEVHDDNPLSAGTIAEVIDLIKKDGIRYLFAEEQHKDTVSDRIKEETNAQVYIIDTAVTGDADKDSYVKSMRKNIETLKEAFESGN
;
A
#
# COMPACT_ATOMS: atom_id res chain seq x y z
N MET A 1 11.31 47.78 -53.73
CA MET A 1 10.53 46.68 -53.09
C MET A 1 11.40 45.49 -52.71
N LYS A 2 12.20 44.88 -53.55
CA LYS A 2 13.02 43.67 -53.28
C LYS A 2 13.99 43.81 -52.09
N LYS A 3 14.67 44.97 -51.90
CA LYS A 3 15.55 45.16 -50.71
C LYS A 3 14.83 45.22 -49.37
N LYS A 4 13.61 45.81 -49.32
CA LYS A 4 12.81 45.82 -48.05
C LYS A 4 12.29 44.43 -47.69
N LEU A 5 11.95 43.61 -48.70
CA LEU A 5 11.50 42.24 -48.49
C LEU A 5 12.64 41.34 -47.97
N LEU A 6 13.87 41.52 -48.50
CA LEU A 6 15.05 40.79 -48.03
C LEU A 6 15.41 41.12 -46.55
N ILE A 7 15.29 42.40 -46.17
CA ILE A 7 15.52 42.83 -44.79
C ILE A 7 14.46 42.24 -43.85
N LEU A 8 13.20 42.21 -44.27
CA LEU A 8 12.11 41.61 -43.47
C LEU A 8 12.30 40.07 -43.26
N LEU A 9 12.72 39.37 -44.33
CA LEU A 9 13.04 37.95 -44.29
C LEU A 9 14.22 37.63 -43.35
N SER A 10 15.29 38.48 -43.40
CA SER A 10 16.44 38.29 -42.50
C SER A 10 16.10 38.57 -41.03
N ILE A 11 15.25 39.56 -40.74
CA ILE A 11 14.78 39.83 -39.37
C ILE A 11 13.91 38.66 -38.88
N MET A 12 13.02 38.14 -39.71
CA MET A 12 12.15 37.01 -39.36
C MET A 12 12.98 35.73 -39.09
N LEU A 13 14.06 35.49 -39.83
CA LEU A 13 14.97 34.36 -39.63
C LEU A 13 15.74 34.47 -38.30
N VAL A 14 16.20 35.68 -37.95
CA VAL A 14 16.90 35.95 -36.69
C VAL A 14 15.94 35.80 -35.49
N VAL A 15 14.70 36.27 -35.60
CA VAL A 15 13.68 36.10 -34.55
C VAL A 15 13.33 34.63 -34.41
N PHE A 16 13.18 33.89 -35.52
CA PHE A 16 12.87 32.43 -35.44
C PHE A 16 14.05 31.65 -34.85
N ALA A 17 15.28 31.98 -35.17
CA ALA A 17 16.48 31.38 -34.57
C ALA A 17 16.60 31.71 -33.06
N ALA A 18 16.25 32.94 -32.65
CA ALA A 18 16.25 33.36 -31.25
C ALA A 18 15.13 32.65 -30.46
N VAL A 19 13.92 32.55 -31.03
CA VAL A 19 12.80 31.80 -30.41
C VAL A 19 13.13 30.31 -30.32
N PHE A 20 13.72 29.73 -31.35
CA PHE A 20 14.14 28.32 -31.33
C PHE A 20 15.26 28.07 -30.30
N ALA A 21 16.21 28.98 -30.17
CA ALA A 21 17.25 28.92 -29.14
C ALA A 21 16.69 29.05 -27.72
N VAL A 22 15.69 29.92 -27.51
CA VAL A 22 15.01 30.05 -26.22
C VAL A 22 14.19 28.79 -25.88
N ILE A 23 13.52 28.19 -26.86
CA ILE A 23 12.78 26.93 -26.67
C ILE A 23 13.75 25.77 -26.39
N THR A 24 14.90 25.70 -27.04
CA THR A 24 15.89 24.65 -26.76
C THR A 24 16.62 24.86 -25.44
N VAL A 25 16.83 26.09 -24.99
CA VAL A 25 17.41 26.39 -23.67
C VAL A 25 16.39 26.12 -22.54
N ASN A 26 15.10 26.42 -22.73
CA ASN A 26 14.06 26.10 -21.75
C ASN A 26 13.73 24.58 -21.68
N ASN A 27 14.10 23.80 -22.71
CA ASN A 27 13.94 22.35 -22.70
C ASN A 27 15.20 21.58 -22.29
N SER A 28 16.29 22.26 -21.96
CA SER A 28 17.41 21.60 -21.28
C SER A 28 16.99 21.37 -19.82
N LYS A 29 16.45 20.17 -19.53
CA LYS A 29 16.29 19.69 -18.15
C LYS A 29 17.64 19.89 -17.45
N GLU A 30 17.68 20.71 -16.39
CA GLU A 30 18.88 20.83 -15.55
C GLU A 30 19.28 19.43 -15.09
N LEU A 31 20.55 19.09 -15.26
CA LEU A 31 21.09 17.83 -14.76
C LEU A 31 21.10 17.93 -13.22
N LYS A 32 20.29 17.12 -12.56
CA LYS A 32 20.42 16.98 -11.10
C LYS A 32 21.79 16.39 -10.79
N THR A 33 22.52 17.02 -9.90
CA THR A 33 23.86 16.60 -9.47
C THR A 33 23.73 15.57 -8.34
N ASP A 34 24.82 14.86 -7.99
CA ASP A 34 24.84 13.92 -6.87
C ASP A 34 24.54 14.59 -5.50
N GLU A 35 24.54 15.92 -5.42
CA GLU A 35 24.16 16.71 -4.24
C GLU A 35 22.64 16.98 -4.20
N ASP A 36 21.94 16.87 -5.34
CA ASP A 36 20.50 17.07 -5.45
C ASP A 36 19.79 15.71 -5.27
N ASN A 37 19.42 15.39 -4.03
CA ASN A 37 18.69 14.16 -3.77
C ASN A 37 17.31 14.18 -4.45
N ILE A 38 16.98 13.09 -5.15
CA ILE A 38 15.60 12.81 -5.59
C ILE A 38 14.76 12.51 -4.33
N ARG A 39 13.71 13.28 -4.13
CA ARG A 39 12.82 13.14 -2.99
C ARG A 39 11.60 12.32 -3.37
N ILE A 40 11.52 11.13 -2.80
CA ILE A 40 10.35 10.25 -2.90
C ILE A 40 9.56 10.39 -1.60
N VAL A 41 8.29 10.74 -1.71
CA VAL A 41 7.35 10.71 -0.59
C VAL A 41 6.40 9.53 -0.82
N THR A 42 6.09 8.80 0.22
CA THR A 42 5.14 7.68 0.20
C THR A 42 3.92 8.05 1.02
N SER A 43 2.75 7.52 0.67
CA SER A 43 1.50 7.89 1.35
C SER A 43 1.48 7.43 2.81
N PHE A 44 1.88 6.20 3.09
CA PHE A 44 1.88 5.63 4.44
C PHE A 44 2.80 4.41 4.57
N TYR A 45 2.80 3.81 5.75
CA TYR A 45 3.79 2.82 6.17
C TYR A 45 4.01 1.64 5.21
N PRO A 46 3.01 0.87 4.71
CA PRO A 46 3.26 -0.26 3.80
C PRO A 46 3.94 0.17 2.50
N VAL A 47 3.54 1.33 1.95
CA VAL A 47 4.14 1.91 0.75
C VAL A 47 5.57 2.39 1.02
N TYR A 48 5.80 2.93 2.24
CA TYR A 48 7.15 3.32 2.68
C TYR A 48 8.09 2.11 2.75
N ILE A 49 7.68 1.03 3.41
CA ILE A 49 8.50 -0.19 3.53
C ILE A 49 8.81 -0.79 2.16
N LEU A 50 7.83 -0.84 1.26
CA LEU A 50 8.04 -1.27 -0.12
C LEU A 50 9.10 -0.41 -0.82
N THR A 51 8.95 0.91 -0.76
CA THR A 51 9.85 1.86 -1.41
C THR A 51 11.24 1.82 -0.81
N LEU A 52 11.35 1.67 0.52
CA LEU A 52 12.62 1.52 1.23
C LEU A 52 13.42 0.29 0.73
N ASN A 53 12.73 -0.83 0.47
CA ASN A 53 13.35 -2.01 -0.10
C ASN A 53 13.88 -1.75 -1.52
N LEU A 54 13.11 -1.12 -2.39
CA LEU A 54 13.51 -0.84 -3.77
C LEU A 54 14.68 0.13 -3.85
N THR A 55 14.75 1.09 -2.92
CA THR A 55 15.75 2.16 -2.91
C THR A 55 16.94 1.90 -1.98
N ASP A 56 17.03 0.69 -1.38
CA ASP A 56 18.11 0.34 -0.48
C ASP A 56 19.48 0.54 -1.13
N GLN A 57 20.34 1.33 -0.47
CA GLN A 57 21.68 1.67 -0.94
C GLN A 57 21.72 2.30 -2.36
N VAL A 58 20.66 2.97 -2.79
CA VAL A 58 20.67 3.78 -4.00
C VAL A 58 21.06 5.21 -3.62
N SER A 59 22.23 5.64 -4.10
CA SER A 59 22.74 6.99 -3.80
C SER A 59 21.87 8.06 -4.49
N GLY A 60 21.70 9.21 -3.83
CA GLY A 60 20.97 10.34 -4.39
C GLY A 60 19.44 10.19 -4.34
N ILE A 61 18.92 9.24 -3.56
CA ILE A 61 17.50 9.10 -3.27
C ILE A 61 17.26 9.29 -1.77
N LYS A 62 16.23 10.07 -1.45
CA LYS A 62 15.69 10.21 -0.11
C LYS A 62 14.22 9.78 -0.10
N VAL A 63 13.86 8.90 0.82
CA VAL A 63 12.47 8.43 0.99
C VAL A 63 11.94 8.97 2.30
N ASP A 64 10.81 9.67 2.23
CA ASP A 64 10.06 10.15 3.39
C ASP A 64 8.64 9.55 3.34
N SER A 65 8.00 9.35 4.49
CA SER A 65 6.58 8.99 4.58
C SER A 65 5.75 10.23 4.84
N LEU A 66 4.58 10.34 4.20
CA LEU A 66 3.63 11.41 4.46
C LEU A 66 3.09 11.31 5.88
N THR A 67 2.75 10.09 6.31
CA THR A 67 2.22 9.83 7.65
C THR A 67 3.29 9.32 8.60
N ASP A 68 3.07 9.54 9.90
CA ASP A 68 3.86 8.91 10.95
C ASP A 68 3.67 7.39 10.93
N PHE A 69 4.71 6.63 11.30
CA PHE A 69 4.68 5.15 11.30
C PHE A 69 3.77 4.53 12.37
N SER A 70 3.20 5.35 13.23
CA SER A 70 2.17 4.98 14.21
C SER A 70 0.75 5.38 13.81
N ALA A 71 0.57 6.03 12.65
CA ALA A 71 -0.72 6.58 12.24
C ALA A 71 -1.79 5.50 11.94
N GLY A 72 -1.37 4.27 11.66
CA GLY A 72 -2.32 3.21 11.29
C GLY A 72 -2.87 3.36 9.88
N CYS A 73 -4.12 2.96 9.68
CA CYS A 73 -4.81 3.06 8.39
C CYS A 73 -5.22 4.51 8.08
N LEU A 74 -5.33 4.86 6.79
CA LEU A 74 -5.49 6.25 6.35
C LEU A 74 -6.94 6.76 6.32
N HIS A 75 -7.94 5.92 6.63
CA HIS A 75 -9.35 6.30 6.47
C HIS A 75 -9.74 7.61 7.19
N ASP A 76 -9.17 7.86 8.36
CA ASP A 76 -9.44 9.06 9.17
C ASP A 76 -8.27 10.05 9.18
N TYR A 77 -7.28 9.87 8.28
CA TYR A 77 -6.10 10.73 8.27
C TYR A 77 -6.41 12.15 7.80
N GLN A 78 -5.98 13.13 8.58
CA GLN A 78 -6.11 14.55 8.26
C GLN A 78 -4.75 15.17 7.94
N LEU A 79 -4.65 15.79 6.75
CA LEU A 79 -3.42 16.43 6.30
C LEU A 79 -2.99 17.57 7.24
N THR A 80 -1.71 17.53 7.58
CA THR A 80 -1.05 18.59 8.34
C THR A 80 -0.31 19.57 7.42
N THR A 81 0.09 20.72 7.97
CA THR A 81 0.96 21.68 7.24
C THR A 81 2.31 21.04 6.88
N ASN A 82 2.80 20.10 7.68
CA ASN A 82 4.06 19.42 7.40
C ASN A 82 3.93 18.50 6.17
N ASP A 83 2.79 17.82 6.03
CA ASP A 83 2.53 16.92 4.88
C ASP A 83 2.48 17.72 3.58
N MET A 84 1.81 18.88 3.62
CA MET A 84 1.78 19.82 2.48
C MET A 84 3.19 20.28 2.08
N ARG A 85 4.07 20.50 3.06
CA ARG A 85 5.47 20.86 2.81
C ARG A 85 6.26 19.69 2.22
N LEU A 86 6.07 18.46 2.74
CA LEU A 86 6.70 17.27 2.19
C LEU A 86 6.31 17.07 0.72
N LEU A 87 5.01 17.20 0.40
CA LEU A 87 4.50 17.10 -0.97
C LEU A 87 5.05 18.21 -1.87
N SER A 88 5.15 19.44 -1.37
CA SER A 88 5.70 20.56 -2.17
C SER A 88 7.18 20.37 -2.56
N ASP A 89 7.92 19.63 -1.77
CA ASP A 89 9.34 19.35 -1.96
C ASP A 89 9.60 18.01 -2.69
N ALA A 90 8.54 17.23 -2.96
CA ALA A 90 8.66 15.89 -3.53
C ALA A 90 8.84 15.92 -5.05
N ASP A 91 9.71 15.07 -5.57
CA ASP A 91 9.84 14.77 -6.99
C ASP A 91 8.89 13.64 -7.41
N VAL A 92 8.72 12.65 -6.52
CA VAL A 92 7.85 11.48 -6.73
C VAL A 92 6.98 11.27 -5.51
N PHE A 93 5.71 11.00 -5.73
CA PHE A 93 4.77 10.58 -4.71
C PHE A 93 4.25 9.18 -5.03
N ILE A 94 4.52 8.22 -4.16
CA ILE A 94 4.08 6.83 -4.34
C ILE A 94 2.89 6.58 -3.42
N ILE A 95 1.77 6.17 -4.02
CA ILE A 95 0.51 5.92 -3.33
C ILE A 95 0.11 4.45 -3.43
N ASN A 96 -0.62 3.96 -2.43
CA ASN A 96 -1.24 2.64 -2.51
C ASN A 96 -2.23 2.57 -3.67
N GLY A 97 -3.02 3.61 -3.84
CA GLY A 97 -4.10 3.68 -4.81
C GLY A 97 -5.36 2.93 -4.36
N GLY A 98 -6.27 2.69 -5.30
CA GLY A 98 -7.51 1.97 -5.03
C GLY A 98 -8.48 2.68 -4.10
N GLY A 99 -8.38 4.01 -3.97
CA GLY A 99 -9.23 4.83 -3.10
C GLY A 99 -8.62 5.12 -1.72
N MET A 100 -7.51 4.47 -1.32
CA MET A 100 -6.88 4.68 -0.01
C MET A 100 -6.54 6.15 0.26
N GLU A 101 -6.08 6.87 -0.77
CA GLU A 101 -5.67 8.28 -0.69
C GLU A 101 -6.69 9.24 -1.35
N GLU A 102 -7.97 8.89 -1.38
CA GLU A 102 -9.00 9.71 -2.02
C GLU A 102 -9.03 11.15 -1.48
N TYR A 103 -8.77 11.33 -0.18
CA TYR A 103 -8.64 12.63 0.47
C TYR A 103 -7.49 13.51 -0.08
N LEU A 104 -6.53 12.92 -0.80
CA LEU A 104 -5.38 13.62 -1.40
C LEU A 104 -5.59 14.03 -2.86
N GLU A 105 -6.61 13.54 -3.54
CA GLU A 105 -6.79 13.80 -4.98
C GLU A 105 -6.82 15.29 -5.33
N ASP A 106 -7.55 16.09 -4.56
CA ASP A 106 -7.63 17.54 -4.78
C ASP A 106 -6.33 18.27 -4.39
N VAL A 107 -5.59 17.72 -3.44
CA VAL A 107 -4.30 18.27 -3.00
C VAL A 107 -3.24 18.04 -4.05
N ILE A 108 -3.15 16.82 -4.59
CA ILE A 108 -2.17 16.45 -5.62
C ILE A 108 -2.32 17.32 -6.88
N LYS A 109 -3.55 17.71 -7.24
CA LYS A 109 -3.82 18.61 -8.36
C LYS A 109 -3.13 19.99 -8.23
N ASN A 110 -2.78 20.41 -7.01
CA ASN A 110 -2.06 21.66 -6.76
C ASN A 110 -0.53 21.52 -6.92
N TYR A 111 -0.03 20.31 -7.14
CA TYR A 111 1.39 20.01 -7.33
C TYR A 111 1.63 19.32 -8.69
N PRO A 112 1.44 20.03 -9.82
CA PRO A 112 1.47 19.44 -11.16
C PRO A 112 2.84 18.88 -11.57
N ASP A 113 3.90 19.26 -10.88
CA ASP A 113 5.26 18.83 -11.16
C ASP A 113 5.64 17.52 -10.46
N ILE A 114 4.83 17.04 -9.50
CA ILE A 114 5.04 15.76 -8.82
C ILE A 114 4.69 14.61 -9.77
N THR A 115 5.58 13.62 -9.86
CA THR A 115 5.24 12.35 -10.52
C THR A 115 4.54 11.43 -9.51
N VAL A 116 3.28 11.08 -9.78
CA VAL A 116 2.51 10.15 -8.94
C VAL A 116 2.64 8.73 -9.48
N ILE A 117 3.06 7.81 -8.62
CA ILE A 117 3.12 6.37 -8.91
C ILE A 117 2.03 5.68 -8.09
N ASP A 118 0.99 5.20 -8.78
CA ASP A 118 -0.12 4.46 -8.20
C ASP A 118 0.19 2.96 -8.24
N LEU A 119 0.26 2.34 -7.05
CA LEU A 119 0.61 0.92 -6.89
C LEU A 119 -0.56 -0.03 -7.17
N SER A 120 -1.79 0.49 -7.29
CA SER A 120 -2.99 -0.33 -7.52
C SER A 120 -3.21 -0.75 -8.97
N LYS A 121 -2.40 -0.26 -9.90
CA LYS A 121 -2.54 -0.57 -11.33
C LYS A 121 -2.59 -2.07 -11.59
N ASN A 122 -3.58 -2.51 -12.39
CA ASN A 122 -3.78 -3.91 -12.76
C ASN A 122 -4.08 -4.86 -11.59
N ILE A 123 -4.44 -4.36 -10.41
CA ILE A 123 -4.91 -5.17 -9.29
C ILE A 123 -6.44 -5.31 -9.41
N SER A 124 -6.92 -6.56 -9.37
CA SER A 124 -8.35 -6.85 -9.25
C SER A 124 -8.73 -6.78 -7.77
N MET A 125 -9.37 -5.68 -7.38
CA MET A 125 -9.73 -5.42 -6.00
C MET A 125 -10.96 -6.18 -5.56
N LEU A 126 -11.06 -6.45 -4.26
CA LEU A 126 -12.29 -6.90 -3.62
C LEU A 126 -13.25 -5.71 -3.49
N GLU A 127 -14.55 -6.01 -3.48
CA GLU A 127 -15.53 -5.05 -2.99
C GLU A 127 -15.38 -4.89 -1.48
N SER A 128 -15.58 -3.68 -0.98
CA SER A 128 -15.59 -3.43 0.46
C SER A 128 -16.72 -4.18 1.14
N LEU A 129 -16.45 -4.74 2.31
CA LEU A 129 -17.47 -5.36 3.15
C LEU A 129 -18.18 -4.32 4.05
N GLU A 130 -17.61 -3.14 4.17
CA GLU A 130 -18.08 -2.04 5.03
C GLU A 130 -18.87 -1.00 4.22
N HIS A 131 -18.46 -0.73 2.96
CA HIS A 131 -19.01 0.33 2.12
C HIS A 131 -19.52 -0.23 0.79
N GLU A 132 -20.84 -0.31 0.63
CA GLU A 132 -21.48 -0.82 -0.59
C GLU A 132 -21.12 0.03 -1.83
N GLY A 133 -20.58 -0.62 -2.84
CA GLY A 133 -20.20 0.00 -4.12
C GLY A 133 -18.78 0.57 -4.15
N GLU A 134 -18.02 0.44 -3.08
CA GLU A 134 -16.61 0.82 -3.02
C GLU A 134 -15.69 -0.38 -3.10
N TYR A 135 -14.44 -0.14 -3.47
CA TYR A 135 -13.40 -1.16 -3.46
C TYR A 135 -12.62 -1.13 -2.16
N ASN A 136 -12.22 -2.33 -1.70
CA ASN A 136 -11.35 -2.48 -0.55
C ASN A 136 -9.88 -2.20 -0.95
N PRO A 137 -9.23 -1.18 -0.41
CA PRO A 137 -7.89 -0.79 -0.83
C PRO A 137 -6.75 -1.55 -0.12
N HIS A 138 -7.04 -2.46 0.82
CA HIS A 138 -6.04 -3.10 1.69
C HIS A 138 -5.29 -4.27 1.03
N VAL A 139 -4.90 -4.07 -0.24
CA VAL A 139 -4.34 -5.12 -1.12
C VAL A 139 -3.02 -5.70 -0.64
N TRP A 140 -2.22 -4.96 0.14
CA TRP A 140 -0.91 -5.41 0.64
C TRP A 140 -0.98 -6.61 1.58
N LEU A 141 -2.14 -6.91 2.16
CA LEU A 141 -2.33 -8.09 3.02
C LEU A 141 -2.49 -9.41 2.24
N ASP A 142 -2.57 -9.36 0.91
CA ASP A 142 -2.34 -10.51 0.04
C ASP A 142 -0.93 -10.41 -0.56
N PRO A 143 0.02 -11.31 -0.21
CA PRO A 143 1.39 -11.23 -0.72
C PRO A 143 1.49 -11.35 -2.25
N ASP A 144 0.53 -11.97 -2.95
CA ASP A 144 0.52 -12.00 -4.41
C ASP A 144 0.18 -10.62 -5.00
N LEU A 145 -0.77 -9.90 -4.39
CA LEU A 145 -1.11 -8.55 -4.80
C LEU A 145 -0.01 -7.55 -4.41
N TYR A 146 0.63 -7.75 -3.26
CA TYR A 146 1.77 -6.94 -2.85
C TYR A 146 2.97 -7.09 -3.81
N MET A 147 3.20 -8.29 -4.38
CA MET A 147 4.18 -8.47 -5.45
C MET A 147 3.83 -7.64 -6.70
N ILE A 148 2.54 -7.49 -7.03
CA ILE A 148 2.12 -6.58 -8.12
C ILE A 148 2.43 -5.12 -7.76
N GLN A 149 2.20 -4.71 -6.51
CA GLN A 149 2.55 -3.37 -6.03
C GLN A 149 4.06 -3.10 -6.13
N ILE A 150 4.91 -4.07 -5.75
CA ILE A 150 6.37 -3.98 -5.89
C ILE A 150 6.75 -3.76 -7.37
N GLU A 151 6.15 -4.50 -8.28
CA GLU A 151 6.42 -4.38 -9.70
C GLU A 151 5.92 -3.04 -10.27
N ASN A 152 4.75 -2.56 -9.84
CA ASN A 152 4.23 -1.23 -10.22
C ASN A 152 5.15 -0.10 -9.73
N ALA A 153 5.67 -0.19 -8.50
CA ALA A 153 6.64 0.76 -7.97
C ALA A 153 7.96 0.74 -8.78
N ARG A 154 8.48 -0.46 -9.07
CA ARG A 154 9.68 -0.64 -9.88
C ARG A 154 9.53 0.01 -11.26
N GLN A 155 8.43 -0.30 -11.95
CA GLN A 155 8.15 0.26 -13.30
C GLN A 155 7.96 1.77 -13.25
N GLY A 156 7.22 2.28 -12.27
CA GLY A 156 7.00 3.71 -12.11
C GLY A 156 8.31 4.48 -11.83
N LEU A 157 9.19 3.92 -11.00
CA LEU A 157 10.51 4.51 -10.74
C LEU A 157 11.41 4.43 -11.99
N GLU A 158 11.42 3.31 -12.72
CA GLU A 158 12.16 3.17 -13.97
C GLU A 158 11.69 4.20 -15.01
N GLU A 159 10.39 4.39 -15.18
CA GLU A 159 9.81 5.40 -16.05
C GLU A 159 10.20 6.82 -15.61
N TYR A 160 10.10 7.12 -14.31
CA TYR A 160 10.52 8.41 -13.77
C TYR A 160 11.98 8.71 -14.10
N PHE A 161 12.91 7.79 -13.76
CA PHE A 161 14.33 7.97 -14.01
C PHE A 161 14.67 8.03 -15.51
N SER A 162 13.90 7.37 -16.39
CA SER A 162 14.09 7.46 -17.84
C SER A 162 13.73 8.85 -18.40
N ASN A 163 12.88 9.60 -17.71
CA ASN A 163 12.34 10.88 -18.12
C ASN A 163 13.10 12.09 -17.56
N ILE A 164 14.02 11.89 -16.62
CA ILE A 164 14.83 12.96 -16.03
C ILE A 164 16.30 12.84 -16.42
N ALA A 165 17.01 13.96 -16.43
CA ALA A 165 18.46 13.97 -16.61
C ALA A 165 19.13 13.90 -15.23
N VAL A 166 19.61 12.72 -14.85
CA VAL A 166 20.35 12.49 -13.60
C VAL A 166 21.67 11.79 -13.92
N LYS A 167 22.71 12.14 -13.19
CA LYS A 167 23.99 11.45 -13.27
C LYS A 167 23.83 10.01 -12.77
N ASN A 168 24.50 9.05 -13.41
CA ASN A 168 24.44 7.62 -13.07
C ASN A 168 23.04 6.98 -13.20
N GLN A 169 22.16 7.51 -14.04
CA GLN A 169 20.80 7.01 -14.27
C GLN A 169 20.76 5.47 -14.46
N SER A 170 21.62 4.92 -15.29
CA SER A 170 21.65 3.46 -15.54
C SER A 170 22.00 2.66 -14.28
N GLU A 171 22.93 3.16 -13.45
CA GLU A 171 23.31 2.52 -12.19
C GLU A 171 22.16 2.55 -11.16
N ILE A 172 21.48 3.69 -11.05
CA ILE A 172 20.28 3.84 -10.21
C ILE A 172 19.22 2.84 -10.62
N THR A 173 18.86 2.80 -11.91
CA THR A 173 17.82 1.90 -12.43
C THR A 173 18.21 0.42 -12.25
N GLU A 174 19.47 0.06 -12.53
CA GLU A 174 19.96 -1.31 -12.34
C GLU A 174 19.90 -1.72 -10.86
N LYS A 175 20.25 -0.83 -9.94
CA LYS A 175 20.20 -1.10 -8.50
C LYS A 175 18.75 -1.27 -8.02
N ILE A 176 17.82 -0.39 -8.44
CA ILE A 176 16.39 -0.52 -8.14
C ILE A 176 15.84 -1.85 -8.67
N ASN A 177 16.16 -2.24 -9.90
CA ASN A 177 15.73 -3.51 -10.47
C ASN A 177 16.28 -4.72 -9.71
N THR A 178 17.54 -4.66 -9.27
CA THR A 178 18.17 -5.70 -8.47
C THR A 178 17.49 -5.83 -7.10
N ASN A 179 17.24 -4.70 -6.44
CA ASN A 179 16.58 -4.65 -5.14
C ASN A 179 15.14 -5.15 -5.23
N ALA A 180 14.38 -4.70 -6.23
CA ALA A 180 13.00 -5.14 -6.46
C ALA A 180 12.93 -6.66 -6.66
N LYS A 181 13.86 -7.23 -7.46
CA LYS A 181 13.92 -8.67 -7.65
C LYS A 181 14.19 -9.40 -6.34
N ALA A 182 15.16 -8.95 -5.54
CA ALA A 182 15.47 -9.57 -4.26
C ALA A 182 14.24 -9.53 -3.31
N TYR A 183 13.54 -8.39 -3.26
CA TYR A 183 12.36 -8.24 -2.42
C TYR A 183 11.17 -9.08 -2.91
N LEU A 184 10.97 -9.17 -4.23
CA LEU A 184 9.98 -10.09 -4.82
C LEU A 184 10.25 -11.55 -4.43
N ASP A 185 11.53 -11.97 -4.44
CA ASP A 185 11.92 -13.33 -4.05
C ASP A 185 11.60 -13.59 -2.56
N GLU A 186 11.77 -12.60 -1.67
CA GLU A 186 11.41 -12.69 -0.25
C GLU A 186 9.89 -12.75 -0.03
N VAL A 187 9.12 -11.87 -0.69
CA VAL A 187 7.65 -11.84 -0.58
C VAL A 187 7.05 -13.11 -1.18
N LYS A 188 7.67 -13.66 -2.23
CA LYS A 188 7.24 -14.94 -2.80
C LYS A 188 7.33 -16.08 -1.77
N VAL A 189 8.33 -16.10 -0.91
CA VAL A 189 8.42 -17.11 0.17
C VAL A 189 7.21 -16.99 1.10
N ILE A 190 6.78 -15.77 1.44
CA ILE A 190 5.58 -15.52 2.24
C ILE A 190 4.32 -16.03 1.52
N SER A 191 4.19 -15.75 0.22
CA SER A 191 3.06 -16.26 -0.58
C SER A 191 3.04 -17.79 -0.60
N ASP A 192 4.19 -18.43 -0.77
CA ASP A 192 4.30 -19.90 -0.77
C ASP A 192 3.98 -20.50 0.62
N GLU A 193 4.34 -19.81 1.72
CA GLU A 193 3.96 -20.19 3.10
C GLU A 193 2.45 -20.04 3.32
N MET A 194 1.83 -18.97 2.81
CA MET A 194 0.39 -18.76 2.88
C MET A 194 -0.39 -19.81 2.07
N ASN A 195 0.11 -20.19 0.88
CA ASN A 195 -0.51 -21.25 0.09
C ASN A 195 -0.48 -22.61 0.81
N ARG A 196 0.61 -22.93 1.52
CA ARG A 196 0.66 -24.14 2.36
C ARG A 196 -0.33 -24.10 3.51
N LEU A 197 -0.53 -22.91 4.11
CA LEU A 197 -1.54 -22.72 5.14
C LEU A 197 -2.96 -22.91 4.59
N LEU A 198 -3.25 -22.37 3.41
CA LEU A 198 -4.51 -22.59 2.68
C LEU A 198 -4.81 -24.07 2.50
N ASP A 199 -3.82 -24.88 2.09
CA ASP A 199 -3.98 -26.33 1.92
C ASP A 199 -4.29 -27.02 3.27
N ILE A 200 -3.65 -26.63 4.35
CA ILE A 200 -3.91 -27.13 5.71
C ILE A 200 -5.34 -26.80 6.14
N ILE A 201 -5.79 -25.55 5.97
CA ILE A 201 -7.14 -25.11 6.36
C ILE A 201 -8.19 -25.87 5.55
N LYS A 202 -7.99 -26.05 4.25
CA LYS A 202 -8.90 -26.86 3.39
C LYS A 202 -8.99 -28.31 3.86
N ASP A 203 -7.85 -28.96 4.13
CA ASP A 203 -7.84 -30.33 4.63
C ASP A 203 -8.59 -30.45 5.95
N MET A 204 -8.41 -29.50 6.87
CA MET A 204 -9.11 -29.48 8.14
C MET A 204 -10.63 -29.28 7.99
N ALA A 205 -11.04 -28.41 7.06
CA ALA A 205 -12.46 -28.22 6.75
C ALA A 205 -13.10 -29.50 6.18
N GLU A 206 -12.41 -30.21 5.27
CA GLU A 206 -12.90 -31.40 4.62
C GLU A 206 -12.87 -32.64 5.52
N THR A 207 -11.77 -32.86 6.26
CA THR A 207 -11.54 -34.09 7.01
C THR A 207 -12.04 -34.05 8.44
N LYS A 208 -11.99 -32.90 9.09
CA LYS A 208 -12.38 -32.70 10.51
C LYS A 208 -13.70 -31.95 10.68
N ASN A 209 -14.33 -31.52 9.59
CA ASN A 209 -15.54 -30.69 9.59
C ASN A 209 -15.39 -29.40 10.44
N ILE A 210 -14.20 -28.79 10.37
CA ILE A 210 -13.91 -27.52 11.02
C ILE A 210 -14.37 -26.41 10.09
N SER A 211 -15.21 -25.50 10.56
CA SER A 211 -15.66 -24.35 9.76
C SER A 211 -14.48 -23.43 9.46
N ASN A 212 -14.32 -23.03 8.18
CA ASN A 212 -13.41 -21.98 7.76
C ASN A 212 -14.07 -20.58 7.80
N LYS A 213 -15.30 -20.47 8.33
CA LYS A 213 -15.97 -19.19 8.53
C LYS A 213 -15.32 -18.43 9.67
N VAL A 214 -15.10 -17.14 9.44
CA VAL A 214 -14.46 -16.24 10.38
C VAL A 214 -15.21 -14.91 10.48
N ILE A 215 -14.98 -14.19 11.56
CA ILE A 215 -15.39 -12.80 11.70
C ILE A 215 -14.11 -11.95 11.78
N ILE A 216 -14.09 -10.85 11.07
CA ILE A 216 -12.99 -9.89 11.08
C ILE A 216 -13.45 -8.57 11.71
N PHE A 217 -12.52 -7.85 12.36
CA PHE A 217 -12.82 -6.59 13.06
C PHE A 217 -12.51 -5.36 12.23
N HIS A 218 -12.06 -5.56 11.01
CA HIS A 218 -11.85 -4.50 10.04
C HIS A 218 -11.73 -5.11 8.64
N ASP A 219 -12.23 -4.42 7.63
CA ASP A 219 -12.21 -4.86 6.22
C ASP A 219 -10.78 -5.10 5.68
N SER A 220 -9.77 -4.52 6.33
CA SER A 220 -8.36 -4.76 5.99
C SER A 220 -7.99 -6.25 5.90
N PHE A 221 -8.60 -7.10 6.74
CA PHE A 221 -8.28 -8.52 6.76
C PHE A 221 -8.93 -9.35 5.65
N ALA A 222 -9.81 -8.78 4.84
CA ALA A 222 -10.53 -9.52 3.79
C ALA A 222 -9.58 -10.17 2.78
N TYR A 223 -8.49 -9.48 2.38
CA TYR A 223 -7.49 -10.02 1.48
C TYR A 223 -6.69 -11.17 2.10
N LEU A 224 -6.24 -11.00 3.35
CA LEU A 224 -5.55 -12.05 4.10
C LEU A 224 -6.44 -13.28 4.28
N ALA A 225 -7.69 -13.07 4.68
CA ALA A 225 -8.69 -14.13 4.85
C ALA A 225 -8.91 -14.89 3.53
N LYS A 226 -9.15 -14.18 2.43
CA LYS A 226 -9.31 -14.78 1.10
C LYS A 226 -8.08 -15.58 0.70
N LYS A 227 -6.87 -15.04 0.91
CA LYS A 227 -5.61 -15.71 0.57
C LYS A 227 -5.39 -16.99 1.39
N ALA A 228 -5.83 -17.00 2.65
CA ALA A 228 -5.80 -18.16 3.54
C ALA A 228 -6.97 -19.15 3.31
N GLY A 229 -7.92 -18.85 2.41
CA GLY A 229 -9.07 -19.69 2.13
C GLY A 229 -10.16 -19.66 3.22
N LEU A 230 -10.21 -18.55 3.95
CA LEU A 230 -11.22 -18.28 4.96
C LEU A 230 -12.44 -17.62 4.33
N ASP A 231 -13.62 -17.96 4.86
CA ASP A 231 -14.91 -17.37 4.49
C ASP A 231 -15.30 -16.31 5.52
N VAL A 232 -15.24 -15.04 5.15
CA VAL A 232 -15.60 -13.93 6.02
C VAL A 232 -17.12 -13.86 6.12
N ALA A 233 -17.67 -14.34 7.24
CA ALA A 233 -19.10 -14.34 7.51
C ALA A 233 -19.61 -12.95 7.95
N PHE A 234 -18.76 -12.14 8.55
CA PHE A 234 -19.08 -10.78 8.99
C PHE A 234 -17.79 -9.95 9.17
N ALA A 235 -17.84 -8.68 8.75
CA ALA A 235 -16.84 -7.67 9.06
C ALA A 235 -17.43 -6.71 10.10
N LEU A 236 -16.73 -6.52 11.21
CA LEU A 236 -17.10 -5.58 12.27
C LEU A 236 -16.39 -4.25 11.98
N GLU A 237 -17.15 -3.18 11.85
CA GLU A 237 -16.58 -1.82 11.78
C GLU A 237 -16.24 -1.35 13.20
N VAL A 238 -15.02 -1.57 13.63
CA VAL A 238 -14.53 -1.10 14.93
C VAL A 238 -13.63 0.11 14.72
N HIS A 239 -14.12 1.29 15.07
CA HIS A 239 -13.37 2.54 15.06
C HIS A 239 -13.19 3.05 16.48
N ASP A 240 -12.09 3.73 16.76
CA ASP A 240 -11.76 4.25 18.09
C ASP A 240 -12.85 5.18 18.65
N ASP A 241 -13.52 5.95 17.78
CA ASP A 241 -14.53 6.92 18.14
C ASP A 241 -15.98 6.38 18.11
N ASN A 242 -16.19 5.14 17.63
CA ASN A 242 -17.54 4.59 17.47
C ASN A 242 -17.61 3.14 18.00
N PRO A 243 -17.90 2.97 19.29
CA PRO A 243 -18.01 1.62 19.87
C PRO A 243 -19.21 0.88 19.27
N LEU A 244 -19.03 -0.43 19.06
CA LEU A 244 -20.08 -1.29 18.53
C LEU A 244 -21.37 -1.18 19.34
N SER A 245 -22.50 -1.11 18.65
CA SER A 245 -23.80 -1.12 19.29
C SER A 245 -24.08 -2.46 19.98
N ALA A 246 -24.87 -2.45 21.05
CA ALA A 246 -25.31 -3.68 21.71
C ALA A 246 -26.10 -4.58 20.74
N GLY A 247 -26.78 -4.00 19.75
CA GLY A 247 -27.47 -4.74 18.69
C GLY A 247 -26.50 -5.50 17.77
N THR A 248 -25.45 -4.83 17.28
CA THR A 248 -24.41 -5.45 16.45
C THR A 248 -23.71 -6.60 17.18
N ILE A 249 -23.39 -6.42 18.48
CA ILE A 249 -22.79 -7.47 19.30
C ILE A 249 -23.72 -8.68 19.41
N ALA A 250 -25.02 -8.46 19.64
CA ALA A 250 -26.00 -9.55 19.72
C ALA A 250 -26.15 -10.29 18.38
N GLU A 251 -26.18 -9.58 17.26
CA GLU A 251 -26.20 -10.15 15.90
C GLU A 251 -24.98 -11.04 15.64
N VAL A 252 -23.80 -10.56 16.00
CA VAL A 252 -22.54 -11.33 15.88
C VAL A 252 -22.58 -12.60 16.74
N ILE A 253 -23.06 -12.52 17.98
CA ILE A 253 -23.20 -13.67 18.87
C ILE A 253 -24.17 -14.71 18.29
N ASP A 254 -25.30 -14.26 17.73
CA ASP A 254 -26.26 -15.13 17.07
C ASP A 254 -25.68 -15.80 15.82
N LEU A 255 -24.92 -15.08 15.02
CA LEU A 255 -24.22 -15.60 13.85
C LEU A 255 -23.18 -16.65 14.24
N ILE A 256 -22.36 -16.37 15.27
CA ILE A 256 -21.37 -17.31 15.81
C ILE A 256 -22.06 -18.64 16.22
N LYS A 257 -23.15 -18.55 16.97
CA LYS A 257 -23.90 -19.73 17.45
C LYS A 257 -24.56 -20.50 16.31
N LYS A 258 -25.12 -19.78 15.34
CA LYS A 258 -25.82 -20.37 14.18
C LYS A 258 -24.88 -21.12 13.25
N ASP A 259 -23.75 -20.49 12.91
CA ASP A 259 -22.83 -20.96 11.88
C ASP A 259 -21.63 -21.74 12.47
N GLY A 260 -21.55 -21.84 13.81
CA GLY A 260 -20.46 -22.54 14.49
C GLY A 260 -19.11 -21.89 14.31
N ILE A 261 -19.06 -20.56 14.18
CA ILE A 261 -17.83 -19.80 13.98
C ILE A 261 -16.97 -19.89 15.24
N ARG A 262 -15.69 -20.18 15.07
CA ARG A 262 -14.74 -20.36 16.20
C ARG A 262 -13.67 -19.28 16.26
N TYR A 263 -13.39 -18.62 15.14
CA TYR A 263 -12.23 -17.75 14.98
C TYR A 263 -12.67 -16.34 14.61
N LEU A 264 -12.22 -15.38 15.41
CA LEU A 264 -12.37 -13.96 15.17
C LEU A 264 -10.97 -13.35 15.07
N PHE A 265 -10.78 -12.44 14.12
CA PHE A 265 -9.51 -11.78 13.89
C PHE A 265 -9.66 -10.28 14.11
N ALA A 266 -8.84 -9.74 15.01
CA ALA A 266 -8.85 -8.34 15.41
C ALA A 266 -7.46 -7.74 15.30
N GLU A 267 -7.40 -6.43 15.22
CA GLU A 267 -6.17 -5.66 15.38
C GLU A 267 -5.83 -5.50 16.87
N GLU A 268 -4.55 -5.26 17.17
CA GLU A 268 -4.07 -5.15 18.57
C GLU A 268 -4.81 -4.05 19.36
N GLN A 269 -5.13 -2.92 18.71
CA GLN A 269 -5.83 -1.81 19.33
C GLN A 269 -7.30 -2.12 19.65
N HIS A 270 -7.91 -3.10 18.98
CA HIS A 270 -9.34 -3.42 19.11
C HIS A 270 -9.62 -4.72 19.88
N LYS A 271 -8.59 -5.39 20.41
CA LYS A 271 -8.70 -6.70 21.07
C LYS A 271 -9.60 -6.72 22.30
N ASP A 272 -9.67 -5.62 23.04
CA ASP A 272 -10.36 -5.57 24.33
C ASP A 272 -11.82 -5.10 24.24
N THR A 273 -12.20 -4.41 23.14
CA THR A 273 -13.47 -3.67 23.06
C THR A 273 -14.70 -4.57 22.93
N VAL A 274 -14.56 -5.74 22.29
CA VAL A 274 -15.70 -6.63 21.97
C VAL A 274 -15.44 -8.07 22.41
N SER A 275 -14.16 -8.42 22.59
CA SER A 275 -13.72 -9.80 22.77
C SER A 275 -14.29 -10.46 24.03
N ASP A 276 -14.41 -9.74 25.14
CA ASP A 276 -14.79 -10.34 26.42
C ASP A 276 -16.26 -10.80 26.41
N ARG A 277 -17.17 -9.96 25.92
CA ARG A 277 -18.58 -10.32 25.84
C ARG A 277 -18.85 -11.47 24.86
N ILE A 278 -18.18 -11.45 23.70
CA ILE A 278 -18.29 -12.55 22.73
C ILE A 278 -17.73 -13.85 23.32
N LYS A 279 -16.58 -13.77 24.01
CA LYS A 279 -15.98 -14.94 24.68
C LYS A 279 -16.88 -15.49 25.82
N GLU A 280 -17.51 -14.61 26.60
CA GLU A 280 -18.42 -15.03 27.70
C GLU A 280 -19.68 -15.72 27.18
N GLU A 281 -20.22 -15.29 26.03
CA GLU A 281 -21.49 -15.81 25.50
C GLU A 281 -21.30 -16.88 24.41
N THR A 282 -20.08 -17.10 23.93
CA THR A 282 -19.75 -18.07 22.86
C THR A 282 -18.48 -18.84 23.20
N ASN A 283 -18.16 -19.86 22.40
CA ASN A 283 -16.88 -20.56 22.48
C ASN A 283 -15.85 -20.03 21.45
N ALA A 284 -16.12 -18.89 20.81
CA ALA A 284 -15.23 -18.29 19.82
C ALA A 284 -14.02 -17.64 20.50
N GLN A 285 -12.89 -17.68 19.81
CA GLN A 285 -11.63 -17.09 20.26
C GLN A 285 -11.21 -15.95 19.36
N VAL A 286 -10.62 -14.91 19.96
CA VAL A 286 -10.10 -13.76 19.24
C VAL A 286 -8.60 -13.89 19.11
N TYR A 287 -8.11 -13.81 17.88
CA TYR A 287 -6.70 -13.82 17.50
C TYR A 287 -6.30 -12.47 16.97
N ILE A 288 -5.08 -12.06 17.28
CA ILE A 288 -4.55 -10.76 16.86
C ILE A 288 -3.78 -10.92 15.56
N ILE A 289 -4.19 -10.18 14.55
CA ILE A 289 -3.55 -10.10 13.24
C ILE A 289 -2.92 -8.72 13.09
N ASP A 290 -1.73 -8.70 12.51
CA ASP A 290 -0.96 -7.50 12.22
C ASP A 290 -1.34 -6.98 10.82
N THR A 291 -1.87 -5.77 10.73
CA THR A 291 -2.25 -5.14 9.46
C THR A 291 -1.06 -4.59 8.68
N ALA A 292 0.15 -4.68 9.22
CA ALA A 292 1.39 -4.17 8.64
C ALA A 292 1.34 -2.67 8.27
N VAL A 293 0.53 -1.87 9.00
CA VAL A 293 0.37 -0.42 8.78
C VAL A 293 1.15 0.44 9.77
N THR A 294 1.77 -0.20 10.77
CA THR A 294 2.59 0.46 11.81
C THR A 294 3.86 -0.32 12.07
N GLY A 295 4.90 0.34 12.56
CA GLY A 295 6.16 -0.32 12.96
C GLY A 295 7.37 0.59 12.85
N ASP A 296 8.55 -0.02 12.89
CA ASP A 296 9.82 0.68 12.72
C ASP A 296 10.19 0.86 11.23
N ALA A 297 11.08 1.79 10.93
CA ALA A 297 11.66 1.98 9.60
C ALA A 297 12.63 0.84 9.23
N ASP A 298 12.17 -0.39 9.32
CA ASP A 298 12.92 -1.62 9.03
C ASP A 298 12.37 -2.27 7.77
N LYS A 299 13.22 -2.43 6.76
CA LYS A 299 12.84 -3.01 5.46
C LYS A 299 12.27 -4.45 5.55
N ASP A 300 12.61 -5.18 6.63
CA ASP A 300 12.09 -6.53 6.86
C ASP A 300 10.70 -6.53 7.53
N SER A 301 10.16 -5.37 7.90
CA SER A 301 8.93 -5.26 8.70
C SER A 301 7.74 -5.97 8.07
N TYR A 302 7.49 -5.77 6.77
CA TYR A 302 6.39 -6.46 6.09
C TYR A 302 6.51 -7.99 6.16
N VAL A 303 7.69 -8.53 5.88
CA VAL A 303 7.94 -9.98 5.91
C VAL A 303 7.77 -10.53 7.33
N LYS A 304 8.19 -9.78 8.35
CA LYS A 304 8.01 -10.15 9.77
C LYS A 304 6.54 -10.17 10.16
N SER A 305 5.78 -9.12 9.81
CA SER A 305 4.34 -9.03 10.08
C SER A 305 3.58 -10.16 9.40
N MET A 306 3.84 -10.43 8.14
CA MET A 306 3.15 -11.51 7.43
C MET A 306 3.48 -12.90 7.96
N ARG A 307 4.72 -13.16 8.39
CA ARG A 307 5.08 -14.43 9.07
C ARG A 307 4.35 -14.58 10.39
N LYS A 308 4.29 -13.52 11.21
CA LYS A 308 3.50 -13.51 12.46
C LYS A 308 2.04 -13.84 12.19
N ASN A 309 1.47 -13.26 11.13
CA ASN A 309 0.09 -13.57 10.72
C ASN A 309 -0.10 -15.03 10.33
N ILE A 310 0.83 -15.61 9.57
CA ILE A 310 0.80 -17.04 9.21
C ILE A 310 0.88 -17.91 10.47
N GLU A 311 1.74 -17.58 11.42
CA GLU A 311 1.87 -18.30 12.69
C GLU A 311 0.59 -18.22 13.52
N THR A 312 0.00 -17.01 13.63
CA THR A 312 -1.29 -16.80 14.31
C THR A 312 -2.43 -17.61 13.69
N LEU A 313 -2.52 -17.60 12.36
CA LEU A 313 -3.52 -18.40 11.64
C LEU A 313 -3.31 -19.91 11.85
N LYS A 314 -2.07 -20.39 11.83
CA LYS A 314 -1.76 -21.81 12.15
C LYS A 314 -2.19 -22.15 13.55
N GLU A 315 -1.82 -21.32 14.55
CA GLU A 315 -2.22 -21.53 15.94
C GLU A 315 -3.74 -21.59 16.07
N ALA A 316 -4.49 -20.69 15.44
CA ALA A 316 -5.93 -20.67 15.47
C ALA A 316 -6.54 -21.99 15.00
N PHE A 317 -6.09 -22.51 13.86
CA PHE A 317 -6.65 -23.71 13.27
C PHE A 317 -6.10 -25.02 13.87
N GLU A 318 -4.84 -25.07 14.33
CA GLU A 318 -4.25 -26.26 14.96
C GLU A 318 -4.70 -26.46 16.40
N SER A 319 -4.89 -25.38 17.19
CA SER A 319 -5.31 -25.44 18.58
C SER A 319 -6.83 -25.61 18.78
N GLY A 320 -7.62 -25.37 17.75
CA GLY A 320 -9.09 -25.53 17.77
C GLY A 320 -9.57 -26.99 17.70
N ASN A 321 -8.70 -27.97 17.98
CA ASN A 321 -9.00 -29.41 17.98
C ASN A 321 -9.43 -29.93 19.36
#